data_3b237aaa061c68bd94140f9f964d5f8b
#
_entry.id   3b237aaa061c68bd94140f9f964d5f8b
#
_cell.length_a   1.000
_cell.length_b   1.000
_cell.length_c   1.000
_cell.angle_alpha   90.00
_cell.angle_beta   90.00
_cell.angle_gamma   90.00
#
_symmetry.space_group_name_H-M   'P 1'
#
loop_
_entity.id
_entity.type
_entity.pdbx_description
1 polymer ?
#
loop_
_entity_poly.entity_id
_entity_poly.type
_entity_poly.pdbx_seq_one_letter_code
_entity_poly.pdbx_strand_id
1 'polypeptide(L)'
;MEYGCWVDLLDVFLHTRLMATDAELLKIFSNAHGISGHEDDVRRLVVQELEGCGDFSADGSGNLFCSHGNLGPRVMLAAHMDEIGFLVQNITAGGFLKVVGIGGWWPHTLLSQRVLIKTRSGQLIQGVIGSKPPHFLPEGQRNNVMGIDSLFVDVGAENAAQVRREYGIHLGDPVVPDVSFAQMENPNRVMGKAFDNRAGLSVMTEAFKILCREGHPNTLIAAATVQEEVGTRGAKTAGVAMNPDCVIVLEGPPADDTPGFSWDDSQGALGEGVQIRLFDPTAITNPRLAVLTENIAQYAGVPFQVTVRRSGGTDAAVLHLSGKGVPTIVFGIPTRYIHSHNGILDLRDYRAAVQLTVELVRALDRETVISLTQYLS
;
A
#
# COMPACT_ATOMS: atom_id res chain seq x y z
N MET A 1 -44.07 -15.58 24.92
CA MET A 1 -43.66 -14.59 23.89
C MET A 1 -42.50 -13.82 24.45
N GLU A 2 -41.28 -14.28 24.16
CA GLU A 2 -40.00 -13.55 24.37
C GLU A 2 -38.88 -14.41 23.73
N TYR A 3 -38.77 -14.33 22.41
CA TYR A 3 -37.64 -14.88 21.65
C TYR A 3 -37.25 -13.79 20.63
N GLY A 4 -36.62 -12.70 21.08
CA GLY A 4 -36.29 -11.61 20.18
C GLY A 4 -35.07 -10.76 20.56
N CYS A 5 -34.17 -11.24 21.42
CA CYS A 5 -33.08 -10.37 21.87
C CYS A 5 -31.66 -10.99 21.86
N TRP A 6 -31.49 -12.23 21.38
CA TRP A 6 -30.18 -12.91 21.43
C TRP A 6 -29.41 -12.92 20.10
N VAL A 7 -30.11 -12.68 18.98
CA VAL A 7 -29.48 -12.69 17.65
C VAL A 7 -28.67 -11.39 17.44
N ASP A 8 -29.19 -10.25 17.92
CA ASP A 8 -28.53 -8.94 17.74
C ASP A 8 -27.23 -8.79 18.55
N LEU A 9 -27.12 -9.43 19.72
CA LEU A 9 -25.92 -9.34 20.55
C LEU A 9 -24.77 -10.21 20.04
N LEU A 10 -25.06 -11.34 19.43
CA LEU A 10 -24.04 -12.20 18.81
C LEU A 10 -23.48 -11.57 17.52
N ASP A 11 -24.33 -10.94 16.72
CA ASP A 11 -23.90 -10.22 15.52
C ASP A 11 -23.08 -8.98 15.86
N VAL A 12 -23.46 -8.23 16.89
CA VAL A 12 -22.66 -7.09 17.39
C VAL A 12 -21.31 -7.56 17.97
N PHE A 13 -21.27 -8.68 18.70
CA PHE A 13 -20.02 -9.22 19.27
C PHE A 13 -19.10 -9.82 18.19
N LEU A 14 -19.65 -10.51 17.20
CA LEU A 14 -18.88 -11.00 16.04
C LEU A 14 -18.38 -9.83 15.17
N HIS A 15 -19.24 -8.85 14.94
CA HIS A 15 -18.87 -7.65 14.19
C HIS A 15 -17.78 -6.83 14.90
N THR A 16 -17.88 -6.64 16.23
CA THR A 16 -16.87 -5.91 17.03
C THR A 16 -15.54 -6.67 17.11
N ARG A 17 -15.56 -7.99 17.10
CA ARG A 17 -14.33 -8.82 17.14
C ARG A 17 -13.63 -8.88 15.77
N LEU A 18 -14.39 -8.87 14.67
CA LEU A 18 -13.86 -8.67 13.31
C LEU A 18 -13.25 -7.28 13.16
N MET A 19 -13.94 -6.23 13.63
CA MET A 19 -13.47 -4.83 13.56
C MET A 19 -12.13 -4.59 14.28
N ALA A 20 -11.88 -5.29 15.40
CA ALA A 20 -10.61 -5.17 16.13
C ALA A 20 -9.43 -5.84 15.42
N THR A 21 -9.68 -6.87 14.59
CA THR A 21 -8.63 -7.57 13.83
C THR A 21 -8.19 -6.79 12.59
N ASP A 22 -9.12 -6.18 11.84
CA ASP A 22 -8.85 -5.44 10.61
C ASP A 22 -7.95 -4.22 10.87
N ALA A 23 -8.31 -3.45 11.91
CA ALA A 23 -7.53 -2.27 12.29
C ALA A 23 -6.14 -2.64 12.84
N GLU A 24 -5.99 -3.79 13.49
CA GLU A 24 -4.71 -4.20 14.07
C GLU A 24 -3.69 -4.59 13.00
N LEU A 25 -4.08 -5.36 11.98
CA LEU A 25 -3.19 -5.72 10.88
C LEU A 25 -2.73 -4.48 10.09
N LEU A 26 -3.67 -3.60 9.75
CA LEU A 26 -3.38 -2.35 9.08
C LEU A 26 -2.45 -1.45 9.93
N LYS A 27 -2.65 -1.39 11.25
CA LYS A 27 -1.79 -0.67 12.20
C LYS A 27 -0.39 -1.23 12.24
N ILE A 28 -0.24 -2.56 12.30
CA ILE A 28 1.07 -3.24 12.30
C ILE A 28 1.85 -2.84 11.04
N PHE A 29 1.26 -2.96 9.86
CA PHE A 29 1.92 -2.62 8.61
C PHE A 29 2.13 -1.12 8.43
N SER A 30 1.17 -0.26 8.80
CA SER A 30 1.32 1.19 8.69
C SER A 30 2.45 1.72 9.57
N ASN A 31 2.63 1.20 10.78
CA ASN A 31 3.69 1.61 11.69
C ASN A 31 5.08 1.08 11.32
N ALA A 32 5.17 0.04 10.49
CA ALA A 32 6.44 -0.54 10.07
C ALA A 32 7.24 0.43 9.18
N HIS A 33 8.58 0.37 9.27
CA HIS A 33 9.48 1.17 8.47
C HIS A 33 9.95 0.38 7.25
N GLY A 34 9.89 0.98 6.07
CA GLY A 34 10.32 0.30 4.86
C GLY A 34 10.14 1.16 3.61
N ILE A 35 11.10 2.04 3.31
CA ILE A 35 11.15 2.71 2.01
C ILE A 35 11.67 1.75 0.94
N SER A 36 11.53 2.13 -0.33
CA SER A 36 12.07 1.35 -1.45
C SER A 36 13.54 0.97 -1.24
N GLY A 37 13.83 -0.34 -1.30
CA GLY A 37 15.15 -0.92 -1.06
C GLY A 37 15.48 -1.21 0.42
N HIS A 38 14.58 -0.90 1.34
CA HIS A 38 14.72 -1.12 2.79
C HIS A 38 13.47 -1.76 3.40
N GLU A 39 12.83 -2.70 2.71
CA GLU A 39 11.54 -3.31 3.05
C GLU A 39 11.63 -4.46 4.05
N ASP A 40 12.80 -4.76 4.60
CA ASP A 40 13.03 -5.96 5.44
C ASP A 40 12.12 -6.07 6.67
N ASP A 41 11.79 -4.95 7.34
CA ASP A 41 10.89 -5.00 8.50
C ASP A 41 9.49 -5.42 8.09
N VAL A 42 8.99 -4.88 6.99
CA VAL A 42 7.68 -5.20 6.43
C VAL A 42 7.63 -6.64 5.95
N ARG A 43 8.68 -7.09 5.27
CA ARG A 43 8.80 -8.49 4.79
C ARG A 43 8.72 -9.48 5.96
N ARG A 44 9.42 -9.20 7.09
CA ARG A 44 9.33 -10.04 8.30
C ARG A 44 7.92 -10.10 8.87
N LEU A 45 7.20 -8.98 8.88
CA LEU A 45 5.81 -8.94 9.34
C LEU A 45 4.89 -9.76 8.43
N VAL A 46 5.05 -9.68 7.11
CA VAL A 46 4.27 -10.52 6.16
C VAL A 46 4.53 -12.01 6.40
N VAL A 47 5.81 -12.40 6.62
CA VAL A 47 6.14 -13.80 6.95
C VAL A 47 5.44 -14.23 8.25
N GLN A 48 5.49 -13.41 9.31
CA GLN A 48 4.84 -13.70 10.59
C GLN A 48 3.32 -13.84 10.44
N GLU A 49 2.68 -12.95 9.69
CA GLU A 49 1.24 -12.97 9.51
C GLU A 49 0.74 -14.13 8.64
N LEU A 50 1.55 -14.59 7.69
CA LEU A 50 1.21 -15.72 6.79
C LEU A 50 1.83 -17.06 7.25
N GLU A 51 2.41 -17.13 8.45
CA GLU A 51 2.99 -18.36 8.97
C GLU A 51 1.94 -19.48 9.01
N GLY A 52 2.28 -20.64 8.44
CA GLY A 52 1.38 -21.78 8.34
C GLY A 52 0.32 -21.69 7.23
N CYS A 53 0.28 -20.62 6.44
CA CYS A 53 -0.69 -20.46 5.34
C CYS A 53 -0.18 -21.02 4.00
N GLY A 54 1.13 -21.25 3.84
CA GLY A 54 1.68 -21.73 2.56
C GLY A 54 3.20 -21.80 2.54
N ASP A 55 3.75 -22.03 1.35
CA ASP A 55 5.18 -22.14 1.11
C ASP A 55 5.77 -20.80 0.73
N PHE A 56 6.79 -20.35 1.49
CA PHE A 56 7.48 -19.10 1.23
C PHE A 56 8.63 -19.26 0.23
N SER A 57 8.77 -18.25 -0.63
CA SER A 57 9.94 -18.06 -1.50
C SER A 57 10.23 -16.58 -1.69
N ALA A 58 11.40 -16.24 -2.21
CA ALA A 58 11.77 -14.88 -2.54
C ALA A 58 12.59 -14.87 -3.84
N ASP A 59 12.59 -13.74 -4.54
CA ASP A 59 13.46 -13.54 -5.71
C ASP A 59 14.69 -12.68 -5.38
N GLY A 60 15.55 -12.49 -6.39
CA GLY A 60 16.78 -11.70 -6.25
C GLY A 60 16.58 -10.21 -6.05
N SER A 61 15.37 -9.69 -6.28
CA SER A 61 15.00 -8.28 -6.01
C SER A 61 14.55 -8.06 -4.58
N GLY A 62 14.19 -9.14 -3.86
CA GLY A 62 13.70 -9.10 -2.51
C GLY A 62 12.17 -9.14 -2.39
N ASN A 63 11.44 -9.44 -3.46
CA ASN A 63 10.03 -9.77 -3.36
C ASN A 63 9.84 -10.99 -2.47
N LEU A 64 8.76 -11.01 -1.70
CA LEU A 64 8.34 -12.17 -0.93
C LEU A 64 7.10 -12.78 -1.56
N PHE A 65 7.10 -14.10 -1.68
CA PHE A 65 5.95 -14.87 -2.16
C PHE A 65 5.53 -15.89 -1.11
N CYS A 66 4.21 -16.03 -0.91
CA CYS A 66 3.62 -17.13 -0.19
C CYS A 66 2.65 -17.84 -1.13
N SER A 67 2.81 -19.16 -1.34
CA SER A 67 1.99 -19.94 -2.27
C SER A 67 1.18 -20.99 -1.52
N HIS A 68 -0.12 -21.10 -1.84
CA HIS A 68 -1.02 -22.09 -1.28
C HIS A 68 -1.78 -22.82 -2.39
N GLY A 69 -1.97 -24.14 -2.22
CA GLY A 69 -2.56 -24.99 -3.24
C GLY A 69 -1.59 -25.31 -4.39
N ASN A 70 -1.98 -26.29 -5.21
CA ASN A 70 -1.16 -26.77 -6.35
C ASN A 70 -2.02 -27.16 -7.56
N LEU A 71 -3.28 -26.76 -7.57
CA LEU A 71 -4.25 -27.09 -8.62
C LEU A 71 -4.75 -25.81 -9.29
N GLY A 72 -5.32 -25.97 -10.48
CA GLY A 72 -5.95 -24.87 -11.21
C GLY A 72 -4.97 -23.82 -11.76
N PRO A 73 -5.48 -22.65 -12.11
CA PRO A 73 -4.67 -21.53 -12.58
C PRO A 73 -3.86 -20.90 -11.45
N ARG A 74 -2.78 -20.23 -11.79
CA ARG A 74 -1.95 -19.45 -10.86
C ARG A 74 -2.55 -18.05 -10.73
N VAL A 75 -3.23 -17.79 -9.61
CA VAL A 75 -3.83 -16.49 -9.31
C VAL A 75 -2.93 -15.76 -8.32
N MET A 76 -2.46 -14.57 -8.70
CA MET A 76 -1.54 -13.78 -7.88
C MET A 76 -2.26 -12.55 -7.31
N LEU A 77 -2.19 -12.40 -5.99
CA LEU A 77 -2.50 -11.15 -5.27
C LEU A 77 -1.18 -10.40 -5.12
N ALA A 78 -1.10 -9.17 -5.62
CA ALA A 78 0.12 -8.37 -5.55
C ALA A 78 -0.14 -7.07 -4.78
N ALA A 79 0.76 -6.73 -3.85
CA ALA A 79 0.77 -5.46 -3.14
C ALA A 79 2.21 -5.10 -2.78
N HIS A 80 2.59 -3.82 -2.94
CA HIS A 80 3.95 -3.44 -2.62
C HIS A 80 4.17 -3.17 -1.12
N MET A 81 5.39 -3.51 -0.67
CA MET A 81 5.82 -3.34 0.71
C MET A 81 6.40 -1.95 0.99
N ASP A 82 6.96 -1.31 -0.02
CA ASP A 82 7.65 -0.05 0.16
C ASP A 82 6.70 1.13 0.39
N GLU A 83 7.20 2.12 1.06
CA GLU A 83 6.60 3.44 1.24
C GLU A 83 7.56 4.51 0.71
N ILE A 84 7.06 5.70 0.42
CA ILE A 84 7.89 6.86 0.12
C ILE A 84 8.70 7.30 1.34
N GLY A 85 9.87 7.88 1.13
CA GLY A 85 10.72 8.38 2.19
C GLY A 85 11.93 9.13 1.64
N PHE A 86 13.05 9.04 2.36
CA PHE A 86 14.29 9.69 1.93
C PHE A 86 15.48 8.78 2.26
N LEU A 87 16.61 9.04 1.58
CA LEU A 87 17.92 8.53 1.97
C LEU A 87 18.81 9.68 2.43
N VAL A 88 19.61 9.44 3.46
CA VAL A 88 20.66 10.37 3.88
C VAL A 88 21.69 10.51 2.77
N GLN A 89 21.74 11.69 2.15
CA GLN A 89 22.65 11.97 1.05
C GLN A 89 23.99 12.53 1.51
N ASN A 90 23.96 13.39 2.55
CA ASN A 90 25.17 14.03 3.11
C ASN A 90 24.94 14.42 4.56
N ILE A 91 26.03 14.57 5.32
CA ILE A 91 26.06 15.07 6.69
C ILE A 91 26.91 16.32 6.70
N THR A 92 26.29 17.46 6.98
CA THR A 92 26.97 18.77 6.99
C THR A 92 27.91 18.90 8.19
N ALA A 93 28.88 19.82 8.12
CA ALA A 93 29.79 20.07 9.24
C ALA A 93 29.04 20.46 10.54
N GLY A 94 27.90 21.13 10.44
CA GLY A 94 27.03 21.52 11.55
C GLY A 94 26.08 20.41 12.03
N GLY A 95 26.19 19.16 11.56
CA GLY A 95 25.40 18.04 12.04
C GLY A 95 24.00 17.89 11.40
N PHE A 96 23.66 18.67 10.38
CA PHE A 96 22.41 18.51 9.64
C PHE A 96 22.55 17.46 8.55
N LEU A 97 21.44 16.74 8.24
CA LEU A 97 21.41 15.75 7.17
C LEU A 97 20.81 16.38 5.90
N LYS A 98 21.51 16.27 4.79
CA LYS A 98 20.94 16.47 3.45
C LYS A 98 20.32 15.14 3.03
N VAL A 99 19.16 15.19 2.41
CA VAL A 99 18.39 13.99 2.01
C VAL A 99 18.00 14.06 0.55
N VAL A 100 17.82 12.88 -0.07
CA VAL A 100 17.23 12.72 -1.39
C VAL A 100 15.91 11.99 -1.24
N GLY A 101 14.85 12.44 -1.96
CA GLY A 101 13.54 11.80 -1.94
C GLY A 101 13.56 10.43 -2.62
N ILE A 102 12.84 9.50 -2.03
CA ILE A 102 12.49 8.20 -2.57
C ILE A 102 10.97 8.18 -2.76
N GLY A 103 10.51 7.93 -3.99
CA GLY A 103 9.11 8.06 -4.36
C GLY A 103 8.66 9.51 -4.63
N GLY A 104 7.39 9.68 -4.84
CA GLY A 104 6.79 10.93 -5.33
C GLY A 104 6.37 11.89 -4.21
N TRP A 105 7.27 12.64 -3.63
CA TRP A 105 6.96 13.65 -2.62
C TRP A 105 6.41 14.96 -3.21
N TRP A 106 5.38 15.50 -2.55
CA TRP A 106 4.96 16.88 -2.76
C TRP A 106 5.63 17.80 -1.72
N PRO A 107 6.60 18.67 -2.12
CA PRO A 107 7.40 19.44 -1.16
C PRO A 107 6.62 20.35 -0.20
N HIS A 108 5.39 20.74 -0.55
CA HIS A 108 4.53 21.53 0.35
C HIS A 108 4.22 20.83 1.68
N THR A 109 4.25 19.51 1.72
CA THR A 109 3.86 18.73 2.92
C THR A 109 5.04 18.42 3.84
N LEU A 110 6.25 18.89 3.54
CA LEU A 110 7.48 18.43 4.19
C LEU A 110 7.93 19.28 5.38
N LEU A 111 7.81 20.60 5.30
CA LEU A 111 8.36 21.52 6.32
C LEU A 111 7.75 21.27 7.69
N SER A 112 8.61 21.24 8.73
CA SER A 112 8.27 21.01 10.14
C SER A 112 7.74 19.61 10.45
N GLN A 113 7.78 18.69 9.49
CA GLN A 113 7.40 17.31 9.72
C GLN A 113 8.49 16.53 10.46
N ARG A 114 8.07 15.66 11.37
CA ARG A 114 8.97 14.75 12.09
C ARG A 114 9.27 13.53 11.23
N VAL A 115 10.52 13.06 11.36
CA VAL A 115 11.01 11.87 10.67
C VAL A 115 11.83 11.00 11.61
N LEU A 116 11.97 9.73 11.24
CA LEU A 116 12.84 8.76 11.88
C LEU A 116 13.92 8.31 10.91
N ILE A 117 15.17 8.38 11.33
CA ILE A 117 16.31 7.83 10.60
C ILE A 117 16.61 6.45 11.21
N LYS A 118 16.53 5.39 10.40
CA LYS A 118 16.88 4.04 10.84
C LYS A 118 18.34 3.77 10.52
N THR A 119 19.15 3.66 11.56
CA THR A 119 20.58 3.37 11.41
C THR A 119 20.82 1.90 11.05
N ARG A 120 22.04 1.58 10.61
CA ARG A 120 22.45 0.19 10.29
C ARG A 120 22.37 -0.76 11.50
N SER A 121 22.48 -0.23 12.72
CA SER A 121 22.29 -1.01 13.95
C SER A 121 20.82 -1.25 14.31
N GLY A 122 19.87 -0.65 13.55
CA GLY A 122 18.45 -0.70 13.83
C GLY A 122 17.95 0.36 14.81
N GLN A 123 18.82 1.26 15.29
CA GLN A 123 18.41 2.37 16.13
C GLN A 123 17.58 3.39 15.31
N LEU A 124 16.54 3.93 15.93
CA LEU A 124 15.71 4.98 15.36
C LEU A 124 16.09 6.33 15.97
N ILE A 125 16.53 7.25 15.13
CA ILE A 125 16.90 8.60 15.52
C ILE A 125 15.83 9.57 15.02
N GLN A 126 15.27 10.36 15.94
CA GLN A 126 14.28 11.38 15.58
C GLN A 126 14.95 12.58 14.93
N GLY A 127 14.24 13.18 13.97
CA GLY A 127 14.62 14.42 13.31
C GLY A 127 13.42 15.22 12.86
N VAL A 128 13.68 16.47 12.47
CA VAL A 128 12.67 17.39 11.91
C VAL A 128 13.15 17.92 10.58
N ILE A 129 12.28 17.93 9.58
CA ILE A 129 12.56 18.55 8.28
C ILE A 129 12.51 20.05 8.41
N GLY A 130 13.63 20.71 8.14
CA GLY A 130 13.79 22.15 8.20
C GLY A 130 14.28 22.76 6.89
N SER A 131 14.23 24.09 6.86
CA SER A 131 14.81 24.91 5.80
C SER A 131 15.36 26.20 6.38
N LYS A 132 15.98 27.02 5.53
CA LYS A 132 16.31 28.41 5.90
C LYS A 132 15.03 29.15 6.29
N PRO A 133 14.95 29.74 7.50
CA PRO A 133 13.75 30.44 7.97
C PRO A 133 13.34 31.60 7.05
N PRO A 134 12.03 31.87 6.91
CA PRO A 134 11.52 32.91 6.00
C PRO A 134 12.07 34.34 6.29
N HIS A 135 12.44 34.60 7.56
CA HIS A 135 13.05 35.87 7.95
C HIS A 135 14.40 36.14 7.26
N PHE A 136 15.10 35.12 6.80
CA PHE A 136 16.39 35.21 6.12
C PHE A 136 16.30 34.96 4.61
N LEU A 137 15.07 34.80 4.07
CA LEU A 137 14.83 34.64 2.64
C LEU A 137 14.57 36.03 1.99
N PRO A 138 15.02 36.26 0.74
CA PRO A 138 14.55 37.36 -0.05
C PRO A 138 13.03 37.39 -0.15
N GLU A 139 12.42 38.59 -0.17
CA GLU A 139 10.95 38.72 -0.14
C GLU A 139 10.25 37.94 -1.25
N GLY A 140 10.78 37.92 -2.48
CA GLY A 140 10.23 37.16 -3.60
C GLY A 140 10.36 35.65 -3.51
N GLN A 141 11.10 35.08 -2.53
CA GLN A 141 11.26 33.67 -2.36
C GLN A 141 10.38 33.10 -1.23
N ARG A 142 9.77 33.91 -0.40
CA ARG A 142 9.00 33.48 0.77
C ARG A 142 7.75 32.68 0.40
N ASN A 143 7.18 32.98 -0.76
CA ASN A 143 5.94 32.34 -1.25
C ASN A 143 6.21 31.19 -2.24
N ASN A 144 7.47 30.87 -2.51
CA ASN A 144 7.82 29.79 -3.43
C ASN A 144 7.92 28.46 -2.66
N VAL A 145 7.48 27.39 -3.33
CA VAL A 145 7.70 26.04 -2.81
C VAL A 145 9.19 25.74 -2.83
N MET A 146 9.72 25.31 -1.69
CA MET A 146 11.11 24.86 -1.58
C MET A 146 11.25 23.44 -2.08
N GLY A 147 12.12 23.21 -3.07
CA GLY A 147 12.48 21.87 -3.48
C GLY A 147 13.23 21.11 -2.38
N ILE A 148 13.20 19.79 -2.42
CA ILE A 148 13.84 18.90 -1.43
C ILE A 148 15.33 19.23 -1.26
N ASP A 149 16.04 19.60 -2.31
CA ASP A 149 17.47 19.98 -2.27
C ASP A 149 17.75 21.17 -1.34
N SER A 150 16.76 22.02 -1.08
CA SER A 150 16.85 23.16 -0.17
C SER A 150 16.53 22.82 1.28
N LEU A 151 16.03 21.60 1.52
CA LEU A 151 15.66 21.11 2.83
C LEU A 151 16.83 20.36 3.50
N PHE A 152 16.71 20.16 4.78
CA PHE A 152 17.60 19.32 5.59
C PHE A 152 16.81 18.69 6.73
N VAL A 153 17.37 17.62 7.32
CA VAL A 153 16.85 17.05 8.56
C VAL A 153 17.77 17.46 9.71
N ASP A 154 17.17 18.05 10.72
CA ASP A 154 17.82 18.39 11.98
C ASP A 154 17.59 17.25 12.98
N VAL A 155 18.66 16.63 13.45
CA VAL A 155 18.67 15.54 14.45
C VAL A 155 19.20 16.02 15.81
N GLY A 156 19.30 17.33 16.00
CA GLY A 156 19.77 17.94 17.24
C GLY A 156 21.26 17.74 17.53
N ALA A 157 22.07 17.43 16.53
CA ALA A 157 23.50 17.22 16.69
C ALA A 157 24.29 18.55 16.61
N GLU A 158 25.38 18.64 17.36
CA GLU A 158 26.26 19.82 17.35
C GLU A 158 27.19 19.84 16.13
N ASN A 159 27.54 18.68 15.58
CA ASN A 159 28.48 18.55 14.47
C ASN A 159 28.39 17.17 13.78
N ALA A 160 29.06 17.04 12.64
CA ALA A 160 29.10 15.80 11.88
C ALA A 160 29.75 14.62 12.62
N ALA A 161 30.67 14.86 13.54
CA ALA A 161 31.33 13.79 14.28
C ALA A 161 30.35 13.12 15.25
N GLN A 162 29.49 13.91 15.90
CA GLN A 162 28.43 13.41 16.77
C GLN A 162 27.43 12.58 15.99
N VAL A 163 26.94 13.05 14.83
CA VAL A 163 26.02 12.32 13.97
C VAL A 163 26.57 10.94 13.60
N ARG A 164 27.86 10.88 13.20
CA ARG A 164 28.46 9.61 12.77
C ARG A 164 28.82 8.67 13.91
N ARG A 165 29.39 9.19 14.99
CA ARG A 165 29.99 8.36 16.05
C ARG A 165 29.02 8.03 17.17
N GLU A 166 28.15 8.96 17.55
CA GLU A 166 27.23 8.79 18.67
C GLU A 166 25.85 8.34 18.19
N TYR A 167 25.31 8.97 17.11
CA TYR A 167 24.00 8.59 16.56
C TYR A 167 24.09 7.43 15.57
N GLY A 168 25.28 7.13 15.04
CA GLY A 168 25.49 6.02 14.12
C GLY A 168 24.85 6.20 12.74
N ILE A 169 24.56 7.45 12.35
CA ILE A 169 23.93 7.76 11.05
C ILE A 169 25.00 7.77 9.96
N HIS A 170 24.70 7.10 8.84
CA HIS A 170 25.56 6.98 7.68
C HIS A 170 24.83 7.46 6.41
N LEU A 171 25.62 7.70 5.36
CA LEU A 171 25.05 7.93 4.03
C LEU A 171 24.30 6.68 3.54
N GLY A 172 23.13 6.88 2.97
CA GLY A 172 22.24 5.81 2.53
C GLY A 172 21.32 5.26 3.62
N ASP A 173 21.39 5.73 4.86
CA ASP A 173 20.43 5.32 5.88
C ASP A 173 19.02 5.84 5.52
N PRO A 174 17.97 5.01 5.67
CA PRO A 174 16.60 5.36 5.33
C PRO A 174 15.99 6.33 6.34
N VAL A 175 15.17 7.24 5.83
CA VAL A 175 14.42 8.23 6.59
C VAL A 175 12.95 8.10 6.24
N VAL A 176 12.12 7.89 7.26
CA VAL A 176 10.67 7.69 7.10
C VAL A 176 9.88 8.72 7.92
N PRO A 177 8.60 8.97 7.59
CA PRO A 177 7.70 9.76 8.43
C PRO A 177 7.61 9.21 9.86
N ASP A 178 7.71 10.07 10.87
CA ASP A 178 7.47 9.73 12.28
C ASP A 178 5.99 9.97 12.60
N VAL A 179 5.15 9.03 12.19
CA VAL A 179 3.70 9.05 12.38
C VAL A 179 3.24 7.70 12.89
N SER A 180 2.42 7.71 13.91
CA SER A 180 1.78 6.51 14.47
C SER A 180 0.36 6.38 13.97
N PHE A 181 -0.06 5.15 13.70
CA PHE A 181 -1.44 4.83 13.39
C PHE A 181 -2.39 5.23 14.54
N ALA A 182 -3.49 5.88 14.22
CA ALA A 182 -4.48 6.33 15.17
C ALA A 182 -5.91 6.10 14.67
N GLN A 183 -6.79 5.69 15.58
CA GLN A 183 -8.23 5.73 15.36
C GLN A 183 -8.70 7.19 15.44
N MET A 184 -9.53 7.62 14.50
CA MET A 184 -10.16 8.94 14.54
C MET A 184 -11.48 8.91 15.33
N GLU A 185 -12.07 10.09 15.60
CA GLU A 185 -13.37 10.20 16.26
C GLU A 185 -14.50 9.46 15.51
N ASN A 186 -14.47 9.44 14.19
CA ASN A 186 -15.31 8.55 13.40
C ASN A 186 -14.75 7.12 13.52
N PRO A 187 -15.49 6.15 14.08
CA PRO A 187 -14.99 4.80 14.33
C PRO A 187 -14.63 4.00 13.05
N ASN A 188 -15.10 4.46 11.89
CA ASN A 188 -14.71 3.86 10.61
C ASN A 188 -13.48 4.53 9.97
N ARG A 189 -12.95 5.60 10.53
CA ARG A 189 -11.82 6.34 9.97
C ARG A 189 -10.57 6.11 10.79
N VAL A 190 -9.48 5.85 10.08
CA VAL A 190 -8.14 5.71 10.68
C VAL A 190 -7.17 6.64 9.99
N MET A 191 -6.17 7.09 10.73
CA MET A 191 -5.09 7.92 10.25
C MET A 191 -3.75 7.22 10.50
N GLY A 192 -2.85 7.30 9.54
CA GLY A 192 -1.52 6.71 9.63
C GLY A 192 -0.63 7.12 8.47
N LYS A 193 0.59 6.62 8.45
CA LYS A 193 1.48 6.75 7.30
C LYS A 193 1.33 5.56 6.35
N ALA A 194 1.83 5.71 5.14
CA ALA A 194 2.07 4.61 4.20
C ALA A 194 0.84 3.73 3.87
N PHE A 195 -0.39 4.26 3.93
CA PHE A 195 -1.55 3.49 3.46
C PHE A 195 -1.45 3.14 1.97
N ASP A 196 -0.77 3.93 1.20
CA ASP A 196 -0.11 3.58 -0.03
C ASP A 196 1.28 3.00 0.32
N ASN A 197 1.50 1.65 0.29
CA ASN A 197 0.46 0.66 -0.03
C ASN A 197 0.30 -0.40 1.08
N ARG A 198 0.43 0.00 2.35
CA ARG A 198 0.21 -0.92 3.49
C ARG A 198 -1.25 -1.33 3.62
N ALA A 199 -2.19 -0.55 3.03
CA ALA A 199 -3.59 -0.92 2.94
C ALA A 199 -3.78 -2.11 2.00
N GLY A 200 -3.25 -2.06 0.79
CA GLY A 200 -3.27 -3.17 -0.15
C GLY A 200 -2.55 -4.41 0.38
N LEU A 201 -1.40 -4.22 1.05
CA LEU A 201 -0.64 -5.31 1.68
C LEU A 201 -1.46 -5.99 2.80
N SER A 202 -2.20 -5.22 3.59
CA SER A 202 -3.09 -5.75 4.64
C SER A 202 -4.25 -6.54 4.03
N VAL A 203 -4.90 -6.00 2.98
CA VAL A 203 -5.97 -6.70 2.25
C VAL A 203 -5.47 -8.01 1.66
N MET A 204 -4.30 -8.00 1.01
CA MET A 204 -3.66 -9.21 0.48
C MET A 204 -3.48 -10.27 1.56
N THR A 205 -2.88 -9.87 2.68
CA THR A 205 -2.56 -10.76 3.80
C THR A 205 -3.82 -11.38 4.40
N GLU A 206 -4.86 -10.57 4.63
CA GLU A 206 -6.11 -11.01 5.22
C GLU A 206 -6.91 -11.93 4.28
N ALA A 207 -7.07 -11.53 3.02
CA ALA A 207 -7.75 -12.33 2.01
C ALA A 207 -7.05 -13.68 1.79
N PHE A 208 -5.71 -13.70 1.77
CA PHE A 208 -4.93 -14.92 1.66
C PHE A 208 -5.18 -15.86 2.86
N LYS A 209 -5.16 -15.34 4.09
CA LYS A 209 -5.47 -16.12 5.31
C LYS A 209 -6.89 -16.73 5.30
N ILE A 210 -7.88 -15.96 4.82
CA ILE A 210 -9.27 -16.46 4.68
C ILE A 210 -9.31 -17.61 3.67
N LEU A 211 -8.75 -17.40 2.49
CA LEU A 211 -8.76 -18.38 1.40
C LEU A 211 -8.00 -19.67 1.75
N CYS A 212 -6.88 -19.57 2.46
CA CYS A 212 -6.17 -20.76 2.95
C CYS A 212 -7.00 -21.60 3.92
N ARG A 213 -7.83 -20.98 4.76
CA ARG A 213 -8.69 -21.69 5.71
C ARG A 213 -9.95 -22.28 5.08
N GLU A 214 -10.55 -21.53 4.15
CA GLU A 214 -11.88 -21.83 3.62
C GLU A 214 -11.85 -22.52 2.25
N GLY A 215 -10.68 -22.52 1.60
CA GLY A 215 -10.45 -23.16 0.30
C GLY A 215 -10.66 -22.24 -0.89
N HIS A 216 -9.99 -22.58 -1.99
CA HIS A 216 -10.04 -21.88 -3.29
C HIS A 216 -9.68 -22.88 -4.43
N PRO A 217 -10.12 -22.63 -5.69
CA PRO A 217 -9.98 -23.58 -6.81
C PRO A 217 -8.67 -23.44 -7.60
N ASN A 218 -7.73 -22.60 -7.16
CA ASN A 218 -6.53 -22.20 -7.91
C ASN A 218 -5.24 -22.43 -7.12
N THR A 219 -4.10 -22.21 -7.72
CA THR A 219 -2.83 -22.02 -7.01
C THR A 219 -2.73 -20.54 -6.65
N LEU A 220 -2.97 -20.21 -5.39
CA LEU A 220 -2.99 -18.83 -4.89
C LEU A 220 -1.59 -18.39 -4.49
N ILE A 221 -1.20 -17.18 -4.91
CA ILE A 221 0.10 -16.58 -4.63
C ILE A 221 -0.13 -15.21 -4.02
N ALA A 222 0.35 -14.98 -2.79
CA ALA A 222 0.52 -13.65 -2.23
C ALA A 222 1.92 -13.16 -2.62
N ALA A 223 2.01 -12.04 -3.34
CA ALA A 223 3.24 -11.41 -3.80
C ALA A 223 3.39 -10.04 -3.13
N ALA A 224 4.19 -9.97 -2.07
CA ALA A 224 4.61 -8.73 -1.45
C ALA A 224 5.80 -8.18 -2.23
N THR A 225 5.55 -7.19 -3.08
CA THR A 225 6.52 -6.63 -4.02
C THR A 225 7.37 -5.53 -3.38
N VAL A 226 8.50 -5.21 -4.00
CA VAL A 226 9.44 -4.19 -3.54
C VAL A 226 9.61 -3.09 -4.59
N GLN A 227 10.01 -1.88 -4.15
CA GLN A 227 10.45 -0.80 -5.04
C GLN A 227 9.40 -0.40 -6.10
N GLU A 228 8.12 -0.40 -5.72
CA GLU A 228 7.05 0.11 -6.58
C GLU A 228 7.23 1.61 -6.81
N GLU A 229 7.43 2.38 -5.73
CA GLU A 229 7.52 3.83 -5.66
C GLU A 229 8.67 4.44 -6.50
N VAL A 230 9.59 3.62 -6.96
CA VAL A 230 10.71 4.01 -7.80
C VAL A 230 10.68 3.34 -9.18
N GLY A 231 9.51 2.90 -9.60
CA GLY A 231 9.22 2.40 -10.97
C GLY A 231 8.91 0.91 -11.05
N THR A 232 8.04 0.37 -10.18
CA THR A 232 7.44 -0.98 -10.24
C THR A 232 8.46 -2.11 -10.44
N ARG A 233 9.67 -1.95 -9.82
CA ARG A 233 10.82 -2.81 -10.13
C ARG A 233 10.63 -4.24 -9.66
N GLY A 234 10.11 -4.41 -8.45
CA GLY A 234 9.84 -5.73 -7.88
C GLY A 234 8.73 -6.46 -8.64
N ALA A 235 7.66 -5.78 -9.00
CA ALA A 235 6.57 -6.40 -9.76
C ALA A 235 7.03 -6.97 -11.11
N LYS A 236 7.98 -6.31 -11.76
CA LYS A 236 8.57 -6.80 -13.01
C LYS A 236 9.25 -8.16 -12.83
N THR A 237 10.01 -8.36 -11.76
CA THR A 237 10.65 -9.64 -11.47
C THR A 237 9.67 -10.66 -10.89
N ALA A 238 8.68 -10.22 -10.11
CA ALA A 238 7.62 -11.07 -9.57
C ALA A 238 6.80 -11.76 -10.67
N GLY A 239 6.40 -11.01 -11.71
CA GLY A 239 5.70 -11.56 -12.87
C GLY A 239 6.46 -12.67 -13.58
N VAL A 240 7.78 -12.53 -13.70
CA VAL A 240 8.65 -13.56 -14.29
C VAL A 240 8.82 -14.76 -13.35
N ALA A 241 9.07 -14.51 -12.06
CA ALA A 241 9.32 -15.56 -11.07
C ALA A 241 8.09 -16.43 -10.83
N MET A 242 6.92 -15.83 -10.73
CA MET A 242 5.69 -16.53 -10.40
C MET A 242 4.87 -16.96 -11.61
N ASN A 243 5.09 -16.37 -12.79
CA ASN A 243 4.37 -16.69 -14.03
C ASN A 243 2.84 -16.88 -13.82
N PRO A 244 2.12 -15.85 -13.35
CA PRO A 244 0.70 -15.97 -13.04
C PRO A 244 -0.18 -16.09 -14.30
N ASP A 245 -1.36 -16.72 -14.16
CA ASP A 245 -2.39 -16.78 -15.18
C ASP A 245 -3.41 -15.64 -15.03
N CYS A 246 -3.55 -15.07 -13.82
CA CYS A 246 -4.39 -13.91 -13.52
C CYS A 246 -3.79 -13.15 -12.32
N VAL A 247 -3.91 -11.82 -12.32
CA VAL A 247 -3.37 -10.96 -11.25
C VAL A 247 -4.43 -10.01 -10.72
N ILE A 248 -4.50 -9.91 -9.40
CA ILE A 248 -5.24 -8.87 -8.67
C ILE A 248 -4.20 -8.02 -7.95
N VAL A 249 -4.06 -6.76 -8.36
CA VAL A 249 -3.20 -5.78 -7.68
C VAL A 249 -4.05 -5.07 -6.63
N LEU A 250 -3.54 -5.00 -5.41
CA LEU A 250 -4.21 -4.38 -4.27
C LEU A 250 -3.45 -3.11 -3.91
N GLU A 251 -4.14 -1.97 -3.84
CA GLU A 251 -3.52 -0.65 -3.87
C GLU A 251 -4.17 0.35 -2.91
N GLY A 252 -3.42 1.36 -2.47
CA GLY A 252 -3.89 2.49 -1.65
C GLY A 252 -4.01 3.79 -2.45
N PRO A 253 -4.86 3.89 -3.50
CA PRO A 253 -4.88 5.03 -4.41
C PRO A 253 -5.43 6.31 -3.77
N PRO A 254 -5.14 7.49 -4.36
CA PRO A 254 -5.65 8.75 -3.87
C PRO A 254 -7.18 8.81 -3.94
N ALA A 255 -7.79 9.23 -2.84
CA ALA A 255 -9.19 9.67 -2.82
C ALA A 255 -9.32 11.07 -3.42
N ASP A 256 -10.47 11.34 -4.05
CA ASP A 256 -10.79 12.63 -4.68
C ASP A 256 -12.11 13.22 -4.14
N ASP A 257 -12.33 13.06 -2.84
CA ASP A 257 -13.50 13.50 -2.08
C ASP A 257 -13.20 14.66 -1.09
N THR A 258 -12.09 15.36 -1.31
CA THR A 258 -11.69 16.52 -0.49
C THR A 258 -12.16 17.84 -1.11
N PRO A 259 -12.22 18.95 -0.34
CA PRO A 259 -12.52 20.26 -0.90
C PRO A 259 -11.63 20.60 -2.09
N GLY A 260 -12.23 21.07 -3.18
CA GLY A 260 -11.55 21.35 -4.45
C GLY A 260 -11.88 20.36 -5.56
N PHE A 261 -12.47 19.20 -5.23
CA PHE A 261 -13.06 18.29 -6.22
C PHE A 261 -14.56 18.56 -6.38
N SER A 262 -15.08 18.31 -7.58
CA SER A 262 -16.52 18.22 -7.83
C SER A 262 -17.00 16.81 -7.53
N TRP A 263 -18.14 16.66 -6.90
CA TRP A 263 -18.76 15.34 -6.66
C TRP A 263 -19.06 14.60 -7.98
N ASP A 264 -19.35 15.34 -9.05
CA ASP A 264 -19.61 14.76 -10.36
C ASP A 264 -18.37 14.16 -11.01
N ASP A 265 -17.17 14.59 -10.58
CA ASP A 265 -15.88 14.11 -11.09
C ASP A 265 -15.20 13.12 -10.13
N SER A 266 -15.70 12.95 -8.90
CA SER A 266 -15.14 12.05 -7.91
C SER A 266 -15.34 10.59 -8.33
N GLN A 267 -14.27 9.80 -8.26
CA GLN A 267 -14.26 8.38 -8.57
C GLN A 267 -13.73 7.52 -7.43
N GLY A 268 -13.43 8.14 -6.28
CA GLY A 268 -12.83 7.45 -5.15
C GLY A 268 -13.05 8.17 -3.84
N ALA A 269 -14.30 8.15 -3.34
CA ALA A 269 -14.68 8.71 -2.05
C ALA A 269 -14.48 7.68 -0.93
N LEU A 270 -14.10 8.16 0.26
CA LEU A 270 -13.99 7.32 1.44
C LEU A 270 -15.37 6.91 1.96
N GLY A 271 -15.57 5.61 2.17
CA GLY A 271 -16.79 5.02 2.70
C GLY A 271 -17.79 4.58 1.64
N GLU A 272 -17.44 4.72 0.36
CA GLU A 272 -18.28 4.33 -0.77
C GLU A 272 -17.87 2.98 -1.39
N GLY A 273 -16.94 2.25 -0.72
CA GLY A 273 -16.50 0.93 -1.12
C GLY A 273 -15.17 0.89 -1.86
N VAL A 274 -14.76 -0.33 -2.22
CA VAL A 274 -13.51 -0.59 -2.93
C VAL A 274 -13.53 -0.01 -4.34
N GLN A 275 -12.42 0.57 -4.79
CA GLN A 275 -12.27 1.00 -6.18
C GLN A 275 -11.96 -0.20 -7.08
N ILE A 276 -12.73 -0.39 -8.14
CA ILE A 276 -12.40 -1.26 -9.27
C ILE A 276 -11.82 -0.38 -10.38
N ARG A 277 -10.51 -0.45 -10.60
CA ARG A 277 -9.83 0.40 -11.58
C ARG A 277 -9.87 -0.26 -12.96
N LEU A 278 -10.54 0.38 -13.90
CA LEU A 278 -10.61 -0.08 -15.30
C LEU A 278 -9.46 0.41 -16.16
N PHE A 279 -8.91 1.58 -15.81
CA PHE A 279 -7.85 2.24 -16.57
C PHE A 279 -7.02 3.18 -15.70
N ASP A 280 -5.73 3.18 -15.94
CA ASP A 280 -4.81 4.28 -15.69
C ASP A 280 -3.80 4.38 -16.87
N PRO A 281 -2.95 5.43 -16.95
CA PRO A 281 -2.03 5.59 -18.08
C PRO A 281 -1.05 4.44 -18.30
N THR A 282 -0.90 3.55 -17.32
CA THR A 282 0.08 2.46 -17.34
C THR A 282 -0.55 1.09 -17.58
N ALA A 283 -1.85 0.92 -17.33
CA ALA A 283 -2.54 -0.37 -17.46
C ALA A 283 -4.02 -0.22 -17.83
N ILE A 284 -4.49 -1.15 -18.65
CA ILE A 284 -5.91 -1.33 -18.98
C ILE A 284 -6.35 -2.67 -18.42
N THR A 285 -7.36 -2.65 -17.57
CA THR A 285 -7.94 -3.90 -17.02
C THR A 285 -8.55 -4.74 -18.14
N ASN A 286 -8.35 -6.06 -18.08
CA ASN A 286 -9.01 -6.98 -19.01
C ASN A 286 -10.55 -6.80 -18.92
N PRO A 287 -11.26 -6.47 -20.04
CA PRO A 287 -12.67 -6.12 -19.98
C PRO A 287 -13.58 -7.25 -19.46
N ARG A 288 -13.22 -8.53 -19.74
CA ARG A 288 -14.01 -9.67 -19.24
C ARG A 288 -13.82 -9.87 -17.75
N LEU A 289 -12.59 -9.66 -17.26
CA LEU A 289 -12.29 -9.70 -15.81
C LEU A 289 -12.99 -8.53 -15.09
N ALA A 290 -13.06 -7.34 -15.70
CA ALA A 290 -13.79 -6.21 -15.14
C ALA A 290 -15.28 -6.54 -14.96
N VAL A 291 -15.94 -7.01 -16.01
CA VAL A 291 -17.37 -7.40 -15.97
C VAL A 291 -17.62 -8.52 -14.97
N LEU A 292 -16.75 -9.54 -14.92
CA LEU A 292 -16.84 -10.61 -13.94
C LEU A 292 -16.77 -10.05 -12.50
N THR A 293 -15.83 -9.16 -12.24
CA THR A 293 -15.62 -8.55 -10.93
C THR A 293 -16.81 -7.71 -10.48
N GLU A 294 -17.33 -6.85 -11.37
CA GLU A 294 -18.51 -6.03 -11.07
C GLU A 294 -19.74 -6.89 -10.77
N ASN A 295 -19.98 -7.96 -11.53
CA ASN A 295 -21.06 -8.89 -11.29
C ASN A 295 -20.91 -9.61 -9.94
N ILE A 296 -19.70 -10.04 -9.58
CA ILE A 296 -19.41 -10.66 -8.29
C ILE A 296 -19.67 -9.67 -7.15
N ALA A 297 -19.19 -8.42 -7.27
CA ALA A 297 -19.41 -7.38 -6.26
C ALA A 297 -20.90 -7.11 -6.04
N GLN A 298 -21.67 -6.99 -7.13
CA GLN A 298 -23.13 -6.80 -7.07
C GLN A 298 -23.84 -7.99 -6.42
N TYR A 299 -23.51 -9.21 -6.84
CA TYR A 299 -24.12 -10.43 -6.30
C TYR A 299 -23.82 -10.63 -4.81
N ALA A 300 -22.59 -10.37 -4.40
CA ALA A 300 -22.14 -10.50 -3.02
C ALA A 300 -22.53 -9.29 -2.13
N GLY A 301 -23.12 -8.23 -2.71
CA GLY A 301 -23.50 -7.01 -1.98
C GLY A 301 -22.29 -6.22 -1.48
N VAL A 302 -21.14 -6.32 -2.15
CA VAL A 302 -19.93 -5.58 -1.80
C VAL A 302 -20.02 -4.16 -2.34
N PRO A 303 -19.91 -3.12 -1.52
CA PRO A 303 -19.85 -1.74 -2.02
C PRO A 303 -18.59 -1.51 -2.88
N PHE A 304 -18.75 -0.90 -4.04
CA PHE A 304 -17.62 -0.61 -4.93
C PHE A 304 -17.83 0.67 -5.75
N GLN A 305 -16.71 1.22 -6.23
CA GLN A 305 -16.65 2.39 -7.11
C GLN A 305 -15.82 2.04 -8.33
N VAL A 306 -16.30 2.38 -9.53
CA VAL A 306 -15.55 2.14 -10.77
C VAL A 306 -14.68 3.36 -11.09
N THR A 307 -13.41 3.16 -11.41
CA THR A 307 -12.46 4.25 -11.65
C THR A 307 -11.76 4.15 -13.01
N VAL A 308 -11.67 5.32 -13.69
CA VAL A 308 -10.93 5.53 -14.94
C VAL A 308 -10.01 6.73 -14.70
N ARG A 309 -8.73 6.50 -14.41
CA ARG A 309 -7.80 7.52 -13.93
C ARG A 309 -6.96 8.12 -15.03
N ARG A 310 -6.72 9.45 -14.97
CA ARG A 310 -5.88 10.18 -15.95
C ARG A 310 -4.40 10.20 -15.57
N SER A 311 -4.08 9.80 -14.35
CA SER A 311 -2.71 9.83 -13.79
C SER A 311 -2.53 8.72 -12.77
N GLY A 312 -1.27 8.49 -12.38
CA GLY A 312 -0.85 7.42 -11.50
C GLY A 312 -0.59 6.12 -12.28
N GLY A 313 0.03 5.19 -11.62
CA GLY A 313 0.30 3.83 -12.08
C GLY A 313 0.36 2.93 -10.86
N THR A 314 0.50 1.64 -11.06
CA THR A 314 0.61 0.61 -10.01
C THR A 314 1.47 -0.53 -10.52
N ASP A 315 1.74 -1.52 -9.71
CA ASP A 315 2.39 -2.77 -10.13
C ASP A 315 1.69 -3.47 -11.32
N ALA A 316 0.42 -3.15 -11.60
CA ALA A 316 -0.28 -3.60 -12.80
C ALA A 316 0.42 -3.18 -14.10
N ALA A 317 1.14 -2.03 -14.10
CA ALA A 317 1.88 -1.51 -15.25
C ALA A 317 2.83 -2.53 -15.90
N VAL A 318 3.39 -3.41 -15.11
CA VAL A 318 4.37 -4.42 -15.58
C VAL A 318 3.82 -5.85 -15.47
N LEU A 319 2.92 -6.11 -14.49
CA LEU A 319 2.36 -7.45 -14.30
C LEU A 319 1.46 -7.89 -15.47
N HIS A 320 0.65 -6.99 -16.02
CA HIS A 320 -0.20 -7.33 -17.18
C HIS A 320 0.59 -7.66 -18.44
N LEU A 321 1.86 -7.25 -18.51
CA LEU A 321 2.77 -7.54 -19.63
C LEU A 321 3.61 -8.80 -19.42
N SER A 322 3.46 -9.50 -18.29
CA SER A 322 4.24 -10.71 -17.99
C SER A 322 3.96 -11.82 -18.98
N GLY A 323 4.99 -12.56 -19.36
CA GLY A 323 4.90 -13.72 -20.24
C GLY A 323 4.25 -13.38 -21.60
N LYS A 324 3.04 -13.89 -21.84
CA LYS A 324 2.24 -13.65 -23.05
C LYS A 324 1.15 -12.59 -22.86
N GLY A 325 1.21 -11.86 -21.77
CA GLY A 325 0.13 -10.99 -21.28
C GLY A 325 -0.78 -11.72 -20.29
N VAL A 326 -1.09 -11.06 -19.17
CA VAL A 326 -1.85 -11.63 -18.05
C VAL A 326 -3.07 -10.77 -17.76
N PRO A 327 -4.29 -11.34 -17.71
CA PRO A 327 -5.46 -10.63 -17.23
C PRO A 327 -5.20 -10.05 -15.84
N THR A 328 -5.26 -8.74 -15.73
CA THR A 328 -4.90 -8.01 -14.50
C THR A 328 -6.02 -7.02 -14.17
N ILE A 329 -6.34 -6.90 -12.90
CA ILE A 329 -7.26 -5.92 -12.33
C ILE A 329 -6.63 -5.27 -11.10
N VAL A 330 -7.00 -4.03 -10.81
CA VAL A 330 -6.54 -3.28 -9.64
C VAL A 330 -7.74 -2.99 -8.73
N PHE A 331 -7.63 -3.38 -7.45
CA PHE A 331 -8.53 -2.96 -6.39
C PHE A 331 -7.86 -1.89 -5.54
N GLY A 332 -8.55 -0.76 -5.37
CA GLY A 332 -8.06 0.36 -4.60
C GLY A 332 -8.82 0.56 -3.31
N ILE A 333 -8.11 0.78 -2.22
CA ILE A 333 -8.66 1.24 -0.95
C ILE A 333 -8.49 2.76 -0.93
N PRO A 334 -9.55 3.58 -1.15
CA PRO A 334 -9.42 5.02 -1.25
C PRO A 334 -8.71 5.60 -0.05
N THR A 335 -7.66 6.38 -0.28
CA THR A 335 -6.85 6.98 0.79
C THR A 335 -6.65 8.46 0.52
N ARG A 336 -7.05 9.34 1.47
CA ARG A 336 -6.74 10.76 1.40
C ARG A 336 -5.30 11.01 1.73
N TYR A 337 -4.70 12.02 1.07
CA TYR A 337 -3.37 12.55 1.39
C TYR A 337 -2.23 11.53 1.24
N ILE A 338 -2.32 10.60 0.29
CA ILE A 338 -1.19 9.73 -0.04
C ILE A 338 0.04 10.57 -0.40
N HIS A 339 1.23 9.98 -0.38
CA HIS A 339 2.49 10.67 -0.64
C HIS A 339 2.72 11.88 0.29
N SER A 340 2.26 11.73 1.54
CA SER A 340 2.52 12.67 2.63
C SER A 340 2.75 11.92 3.94
N HIS A 341 2.96 12.65 5.04
CA HIS A 341 3.16 12.05 6.36
C HIS A 341 1.92 11.35 6.91
N ASN A 342 0.72 11.81 6.54
CA ASN A 342 -0.53 11.31 7.10
C ASN A 342 -1.51 10.97 5.99
N GLY A 343 -1.98 9.73 5.94
CA GLY A 343 -3.13 9.29 5.17
C GLY A 343 -4.37 9.11 6.05
N ILE A 344 -5.55 9.18 5.45
CA ILE A 344 -6.82 8.83 6.09
C ILE A 344 -7.54 7.80 5.22
N LEU A 345 -7.99 6.72 5.84
CA LEU A 345 -8.66 5.59 5.20
C LEU A 345 -9.95 5.25 5.94
N ASP A 346 -10.91 4.68 5.23
CA ASP A 346 -12.15 4.15 5.81
C ASP A 346 -12.11 2.62 5.90
N LEU A 347 -12.33 2.07 7.09
CA LEU A 347 -12.31 0.63 7.33
C LEU A 347 -13.44 -0.13 6.62
N ARG A 348 -14.51 0.56 6.19
CA ARG A 348 -15.57 -0.08 5.39
C ARG A 348 -15.06 -0.40 3.98
N ASP A 349 -14.27 0.51 3.38
CA ASP A 349 -13.65 0.30 2.08
C ASP A 349 -12.59 -0.81 2.13
N TYR A 350 -11.82 -0.86 3.23
CA TYR A 350 -10.88 -1.92 3.50
C TYR A 350 -11.57 -3.29 3.53
N ARG A 351 -12.67 -3.44 4.30
CA ARG A 351 -13.43 -4.70 4.35
C ARG A 351 -14.05 -5.08 3.02
N ALA A 352 -14.58 -4.09 2.28
CA ALA A 352 -15.10 -4.31 0.94
C ALA A 352 -14.01 -4.85 0.01
N ALA A 353 -12.78 -4.34 0.11
CA ALA A 353 -11.64 -4.84 -0.66
C ALA A 353 -11.26 -6.28 -0.28
N VAL A 354 -11.22 -6.61 1.01
CA VAL A 354 -10.98 -8.00 1.47
C VAL A 354 -12.06 -8.93 0.93
N GLN A 355 -13.33 -8.60 1.12
CA GLN A 355 -14.46 -9.41 0.68
C GLN A 355 -14.44 -9.62 -0.84
N LEU A 356 -14.28 -8.55 -1.63
CA LEU A 356 -14.25 -8.65 -3.09
C LEU A 356 -13.06 -9.50 -3.58
N THR A 357 -11.90 -9.37 -2.94
CA THR A 357 -10.72 -10.18 -3.27
C THR A 357 -11.00 -11.66 -3.03
N VAL A 358 -11.57 -12.02 -1.89
CA VAL A 358 -11.93 -13.41 -1.56
C VAL A 358 -12.94 -13.97 -2.56
N GLU A 359 -14.02 -13.24 -2.85
CA GLU A 359 -15.06 -13.72 -3.75
C GLU A 359 -14.55 -13.85 -5.20
N LEU A 360 -13.73 -12.91 -5.66
CA LEU A 360 -13.15 -13.01 -7.00
C LEU A 360 -12.18 -14.21 -7.11
N VAL A 361 -11.29 -14.42 -6.13
CA VAL A 361 -10.36 -15.57 -6.15
C VAL A 361 -11.11 -16.91 -6.18
N ARG A 362 -12.23 -17.02 -5.46
CA ARG A 362 -13.09 -18.20 -5.49
C ARG A 362 -13.72 -18.46 -6.86
N ALA A 363 -14.01 -17.41 -7.61
CA ALA A 363 -14.56 -17.51 -8.95
C ALA A 363 -13.51 -17.80 -10.04
N LEU A 364 -12.22 -17.59 -9.76
CA LEU A 364 -11.12 -17.77 -10.71
C LEU A 364 -10.64 -19.24 -10.76
N ASP A 365 -11.52 -20.13 -11.20
CA ASP A 365 -11.16 -21.50 -11.55
C ASP A 365 -10.50 -21.58 -12.94
N ARG A 366 -10.14 -22.78 -13.38
CA ARG A 366 -9.47 -23.00 -14.68
C ARG A 366 -10.31 -22.55 -15.86
N GLU A 367 -11.59 -22.83 -15.89
CA GLU A 367 -12.49 -22.52 -16.98
C GLU A 367 -12.68 -21.00 -17.07
N THR A 368 -12.92 -20.36 -15.95
CA THR A 368 -13.09 -18.92 -15.85
C THR A 368 -11.84 -18.18 -16.34
N VAL A 369 -10.64 -18.54 -15.85
CA VAL A 369 -9.39 -17.87 -16.24
C VAL A 369 -9.08 -18.05 -17.73
N ILE A 370 -9.31 -19.26 -18.29
CA ILE A 370 -9.16 -19.48 -19.75
C ILE A 370 -10.11 -18.58 -20.53
N SER A 371 -11.36 -18.41 -20.10
CA SER A 371 -12.36 -17.59 -20.79
C SER A 371 -11.97 -16.12 -20.90
N LEU A 372 -11.17 -15.61 -19.95
CA LEU A 372 -10.70 -14.21 -19.96
C LEU A 372 -9.83 -13.88 -21.19
N THR A 373 -9.19 -14.88 -21.80
CA THR A 373 -8.24 -14.71 -22.91
C THR A 373 -8.65 -15.41 -24.19
N GLN A 374 -9.89 -15.90 -24.27
CA GLN A 374 -10.42 -16.51 -25.50
C GLN A 374 -10.83 -15.41 -26.50
N TYR A 375 -9.88 -14.91 -27.29
CA TYR A 375 -10.13 -13.86 -28.30
C TYR A 375 -10.53 -14.41 -29.70
N LEU A 376 -10.30 -15.70 -29.93
CA LEU A 376 -10.55 -16.40 -31.20
C LEU A 376 -11.63 -17.46 -30.97
N SER A 377 -12.89 -17.04 -30.77
CA SER A 377 -14.05 -17.94 -30.64
C SER A 377 -15.03 -17.71 -31.78
#